data_dd423e96b5ae7125a687fc3b91bb4122
#
_entry.id   dd423e96b5ae7125a687fc3b91bb4122
#
_cell.length_a   1.000
_cell.length_b   1.000
_cell.length_c   1.000
_cell.angle_alpha   90.00
_cell.angle_beta   90.00
_cell.angle_gamma   90.00
#
_symmetry.space_group_name_H-M   'P 1'
#
loop_
_entity.id
_entity.type
_entity.pdbx_description
1 polymer ?
#
loop_
_entity_poly.entity_id
_entity_poly.type
_entity_poly.pdbx_seq_one_letter_code
_entity_poly.pdbx_strand_id
1 'polypeptide(L)'
;DQTIILNGVAKTYAMTGWRVGWLVAPSDVVKAVSNLQSHLCSNVANVSQMAALAAVSGDLSAVAMMRDTFDRRRRVMHAMLNDIDGVTCPEPEGAFYAFPNLTGLLGRNLDGATAATTVELADIILDKAKVAFVPGEAFDAPGYGRFSFALSDMDLEEGIARIQKLVQG
;
A
#
# COMPACT_ATOMS: atom_id res chain seq x y z
N ASP A 1 -13.25 -11.02 -25.04
CA ASP A 1 -14.63 -10.48 -24.98
C ASP A 1 -15.33 -10.69 -23.64
N GLN A 2 -14.64 -11.30 -22.64
CA GLN A 2 -15.16 -11.50 -21.27
C GLN A 2 -14.33 -10.79 -20.21
N THR A 3 -13.38 -9.96 -20.63
CA THR A 3 -12.47 -9.25 -19.71
C THR A 3 -12.98 -7.84 -19.47
N ILE A 4 -13.00 -7.44 -18.20
CA ILE A 4 -13.24 -6.07 -17.76
C ILE A 4 -11.95 -5.55 -17.15
N ILE A 5 -11.43 -4.46 -17.68
CA ILE A 5 -10.24 -3.79 -17.16
C ILE A 5 -10.69 -2.56 -16.37
N LEU A 6 -10.29 -2.48 -15.11
CA LEU A 6 -10.46 -1.32 -14.26
C LEU A 6 -9.12 -0.64 -14.07
N ASN A 7 -9.07 0.68 -14.27
CA ASN A 7 -7.87 1.47 -14.05
C ASN A 7 -8.24 2.90 -13.61
N GLY A 8 -7.24 3.71 -13.26
CA GLY A 8 -7.48 5.09 -12.84
C GLY A 8 -6.20 5.86 -12.57
N VAL A 9 -6.36 7.16 -12.32
CA VAL A 9 -5.22 8.07 -12.09
C VAL A 9 -4.71 8.08 -10.65
N ALA A 10 -5.43 7.46 -9.72
CA ALA A 10 -5.21 7.63 -8.29
C ALA A 10 -3.79 7.26 -7.83
N LYS A 11 -3.18 6.19 -8.38
CA LYS A 11 -1.89 5.64 -7.94
C LYS A 11 -0.73 6.09 -8.83
N THR A 12 -0.75 5.71 -10.09
CA THR A 12 0.32 6.01 -11.07
C THR A 12 0.64 7.51 -11.18
N TYR A 13 -0.36 8.36 -11.05
CA TYR A 13 -0.21 9.82 -11.20
C TYR A 13 -0.27 10.57 -9.86
N ALA A 14 -0.27 9.86 -8.72
CA ALA A 14 -0.40 10.43 -7.37
C ALA A 14 -1.66 11.33 -7.21
N MET A 15 -2.77 10.94 -7.85
CA MET A 15 -4.01 11.72 -7.95
C MET A 15 -5.15 11.11 -7.12
N THR A 16 -4.88 10.65 -5.91
CA THR A 16 -5.90 9.98 -5.07
C THR A 16 -7.11 10.85 -4.76
N GLY A 17 -6.91 12.15 -4.55
CA GLY A 17 -7.97 13.12 -4.23
C GLY A 17 -8.87 13.48 -5.42
N TRP A 18 -8.44 13.26 -6.65
CA TRP A 18 -9.18 13.63 -7.86
C TRP A 18 -10.34 12.68 -8.19
N ARG A 19 -10.34 11.47 -7.65
CA ARG A 19 -11.43 10.47 -7.75
C ARG A 19 -11.82 10.14 -9.18
N VAL A 20 -10.85 9.85 -10.05
CA VAL A 20 -11.07 9.46 -11.45
C VAL A 20 -10.55 8.05 -11.71
N GLY A 21 -11.42 7.22 -12.25
CA GLY A 21 -11.12 5.92 -12.80
C GLY A 21 -11.98 5.63 -14.02
N TRP A 22 -11.66 4.57 -14.73
CA TRP A 22 -12.39 4.12 -15.91
C TRP A 22 -12.43 2.60 -15.99
N LEU A 23 -13.36 2.11 -16.76
CA LEU A 23 -13.40 0.72 -17.15
C LEU A 23 -13.35 0.58 -18.68
N VAL A 24 -12.73 -0.51 -19.14
CA VAL A 24 -12.79 -0.98 -20.53
C VAL A 24 -13.47 -2.34 -20.49
N ALA A 25 -14.61 -2.45 -21.15
CA ALA A 25 -15.46 -3.63 -21.07
C ALA A 25 -16.31 -3.78 -22.35
N PRO A 26 -17.01 -4.90 -22.57
CA PRO A 26 -18.03 -5.04 -23.58
C PRO A 26 -19.10 -3.94 -23.49
N SER A 27 -19.69 -3.57 -24.62
CA SER A 27 -20.56 -2.39 -24.74
C SER A 27 -21.82 -2.46 -23.87
N ASP A 28 -22.38 -3.65 -23.68
CA ASP A 28 -23.53 -3.90 -22.82
C ASP A 28 -23.20 -3.66 -21.34
N VAL A 29 -22.01 -4.07 -20.90
CA VAL A 29 -21.49 -3.79 -19.54
C VAL A 29 -21.26 -2.30 -19.35
N VAL A 30 -20.61 -1.63 -20.33
CA VAL A 30 -20.38 -0.16 -20.28
C VAL A 30 -21.72 0.56 -20.17
N LYS A 31 -22.73 0.17 -20.95
CA LYS A 31 -24.06 0.79 -20.90
C LYS A 31 -24.73 0.61 -19.54
N ALA A 32 -24.66 -0.61 -18.97
CA ALA A 32 -25.23 -0.90 -17.65
C ALA A 32 -24.54 -0.09 -16.54
N VAL A 33 -23.20 -0.03 -16.55
CA VAL A 33 -22.41 0.76 -15.59
C VAL A 33 -22.68 2.25 -15.72
N SER A 34 -22.79 2.78 -16.95
CA SER A 34 -23.14 4.19 -17.20
C SER A 34 -24.51 4.57 -16.65
N ASN A 35 -25.50 3.68 -16.84
CA ASN A 35 -26.82 3.89 -16.26
C ASN A 35 -26.78 3.91 -14.73
N LEU A 36 -26.12 2.92 -14.13
CA LEU A 36 -25.96 2.85 -12.69
C LEU A 36 -25.23 4.09 -12.12
N GLN A 37 -24.12 4.49 -12.75
CA GLN A 37 -23.37 5.69 -12.39
C GLN A 37 -24.25 6.94 -12.41
N SER A 38 -25.08 7.13 -13.46
CA SER A 38 -25.94 8.31 -13.59
C SER A 38 -26.95 8.43 -12.46
N HIS A 39 -27.43 7.31 -11.92
CA HIS A 39 -28.37 7.28 -10.80
C HIS A 39 -27.70 7.39 -9.42
N LEU A 40 -26.47 6.89 -9.26
CA LEU A 40 -25.76 6.90 -7.98
C LEU A 40 -25.08 8.24 -7.69
N CYS A 41 -24.39 8.82 -8.67
CA CYS A 41 -23.55 10.01 -8.46
C CYS A 41 -23.39 10.89 -9.70
N SER A 42 -24.28 10.73 -10.70
CA SER A 42 -24.26 11.45 -11.97
C SER A 42 -22.99 11.16 -12.78
N ASN A 43 -21.98 12.02 -12.72
CA ASN A 43 -20.70 11.85 -13.41
C ASN A 43 -19.53 12.27 -12.53
N VAL A 44 -18.33 11.89 -12.94
CA VAL A 44 -17.10 12.42 -12.33
C VAL A 44 -17.01 13.92 -12.58
N ALA A 45 -16.57 14.70 -11.58
CA ALA A 45 -16.45 16.16 -11.71
C ALA A 45 -15.62 16.54 -12.94
N ASN A 46 -16.11 17.48 -13.73
CA ASN A 46 -15.48 17.88 -15.00
C ASN A 46 -14.03 18.33 -14.82
N VAL A 47 -13.73 19.08 -13.76
CA VAL A 47 -12.36 19.51 -13.45
C VAL A 47 -11.44 18.31 -13.21
N SER A 48 -11.94 17.27 -12.54
CA SER A 48 -11.20 16.03 -12.32
C SER A 48 -10.95 15.25 -13.60
N GLN A 49 -11.94 15.22 -14.52
CA GLN A 49 -11.76 14.59 -15.83
C GLN A 49 -10.70 15.32 -16.66
N MET A 50 -10.70 16.65 -16.67
CA MET A 50 -9.69 17.45 -17.38
C MET A 50 -8.30 17.26 -16.78
N ALA A 51 -8.17 17.18 -15.44
CA ALA A 51 -6.91 16.88 -14.79
C ALA A 51 -6.42 15.47 -15.13
N ALA A 52 -7.31 14.47 -15.14
CA ALA A 52 -6.97 13.11 -15.56
C ALA A 52 -6.53 13.04 -17.02
N LEU A 53 -7.23 13.75 -17.92
CA LEU A 53 -6.84 13.83 -19.33
C LEU A 53 -5.43 14.42 -19.48
N ALA A 54 -5.14 15.52 -18.79
CA ALA A 54 -3.78 16.11 -18.80
C ALA A 54 -2.72 15.13 -18.27
N ALA A 55 -3.03 14.38 -17.20
CA ALA A 55 -2.10 13.40 -16.63
C ALA A 55 -1.79 12.24 -17.60
N VAL A 56 -2.80 11.67 -18.27
CA VAL A 56 -2.61 10.51 -19.14
C VAL A 56 -2.07 10.85 -20.53
N SER A 57 -2.25 12.08 -20.99
CA SER A 57 -1.80 12.54 -22.31
C SER A 57 -0.57 13.46 -22.28
N GLY A 58 -0.13 13.85 -21.09
CA GLY A 58 0.99 14.76 -20.88
C GLY A 58 2.35 14.09 -20.80
N ASP A 59 3.34 14.83 -20.33
CA ASP A 59 4.68 14.31 -20.05
C ASP A 59 4.67 13.35 -18.85
N LEU A 60 5.23 12.16 -19.05
CA LEU A 60 5.30 11.08 -18.03
C LEU A 60 6.63 11.08 -17.23
N SER A 61 7.46 12.12 -17.36
CA SER A 61 8.74 12.20 -16.64
C SER A 61 8.57 12.15 -15.13
N ALA A 62 7.53 12.78 -14.59
CA ALA A 62 7.19 12.71 -13.17
C ALA A 62 6.78 11.29 -12.73
N VAL A 63 6.08 10.55 -13.57
CA VAL A 63 5.73 9.14 -13.31
C VAL A 63 6.99 8.28 -13.27
N ALA A 64 7.91 8.47 -14.20
CA ALA A 64 9.19 7.76 -14.24
C ALA A 64 10.02 8.04 -12.97
N MET A 65 10.13 9.30 -12.58
CA MET A 65 10.83 9.72 -11.35
C MET A 65 10.20 9.08 -10.09
N MET A 66 8.88 9.09 -9.99
CA MET A 66 8.18 8.45 -8.87
C MET A 66 8.42 6.94 -8.85
N ARG A 67 8.33 6.25 -9.99
CA ARG A 67 8.62 4.82 -10.11
C ARG A 67 10.01 4.48 -9.60
N ASP A 68 11.02 5.22 -10.04
CA ASP A 68 12.41 4.96 -9.65
C ASP A 68 12.64 5.23 -8.14
N THR A 69 11.96 6.24 -7.59
CA THR A 69 11.96 6.51 -6.15
C THR A 69 11.30 5.38 -5.36
N PHE A 70 10.14 4.90 -5.80
CA PHE A 70 9.45 3.78 -5.14
C PHE A 70 10.22 2.47 -5.25
N ASP A 71 10.89 2.20 -6.37
CA ASP A 71 11.72 1.01 -6.54
C ASP A 71 12.92 1.01 -5.57
N ARG A 72 13.56 2.17 -5.34
CA ARG A 72 14.61 2.32 -4.34
C ARG A 72 14.06 2.06 -2.92
N ARG A 73 12.94 2.69 -2.56
CA ARG A 73 12.29 2.50 -1.24
C ARG A 73 11.85 1.05 -1.00
N ARG A 74 11.34 0.39 -2.03
CA ARG A 74 10.99 -1.02 -2.02
C ARG A 74 12.18 -1.89 -1.59
N ARG A 75 13.34 -1.68 -2.20
CA ARG A 75 14.56 -2.43 -1.89
C ARG A 75 15.06 -2.14 -0.48
N VAL A 76 15.04 -0.88 -0.06
CA VAL A 76 15.46 -0.47 1.29
C VAL A 76 14.56 -1.13 2.33
N MET A 77 13.23 -0.99 2.20
CA MET A 77 12.29 -1.60 3.15
C MET A 77 12.42 -3.12 3.19
N HIS A 78 12.54 -3.78 2.03
CA HIS A 78 12.74 -5.23 1.93
C HIS A 78 13.99 -5.67 2.70
N ALA A 79 15.12 -5.00 2.48
CA ALA A 79 16.37 -5.31 3.17
C ALA A 79 16.25 -5.12 4.69
N MET A 80 15.73 -3.96 5.13
CA MET A 80 15.60 -3.65 6.55
C MET A 80 14.62 -4.58 7.28
N LEU A 81 13.51 -4.97 6.64
CA LEU A 81 12.56 -5.92 7.24
C LEU A 81 13.18 -7.31 7.42
N ASN A 82 13.96 -7.79 6.45
CA ASN A 82 14.65 -9.08 6.56
C ASN A 82 15.85 -9.05 7.53
N ASP A 83 16.32 -7.88 7.94
CA ASP A 83 17.35 -7.72 8.97
C ASP A 83 16.78 -7.79 10.41
N ILE A 84 15.46 -7.82 10.55
CA ILE A 84 14.79 -8.00 11.85
C ILE A 84 14.71 -9.51 12.16
N ASP A 85 15.29 -9.94 13.27
CA ASP A 85 15.23 -11.34 13.71
C ASP A 85 13.78 -11.80 13.91
N GLY A 86 13.41 -12.90 13.25
CA GLY A 86 12.06 -13.48 13.27
C GLY A 86 11.10 -12.89 12.22
N VAL A 87 11.57 -12.01 11.34
CA VAL A 87 10.81 -11.48 10.22
C VAL A 87 11.35 -12.05 8.91
N THR A 88 10.47 -12.42 7.98
CA THR A 88 10.83 -12.78 6.60
C THR A 88 9.92 -12.05 5.63
N CYS A 89 10.49 -11.33 4.69
CA CYS A 89 9.75 -10.57 3.70
C CYS A 89 10.15 -11.04 2.30
N PRO A 90 9.21 -11.54 1.47
CA PRO A 90 9.47 -11.75 0.06
C PRO A 90 9.70 -10.41 -0.63
N GLU A 91 10.54 -10.39 -1.66
CA GLU A 91 10.77 -9.16 -2.42
C GLU A 91 9.48 -8.75 -3.15
N PRO A 92 8.93 -7.52 -2.90
CA PRO A 92 7.74 -7.08 -3.61
C PRO A 92 8.05 -6.82 -5.09
N GLU A 93 7.24 -7.34 -5.99
CA GLU A 93 7.40 -7.14 -7.43
C GLU A 93 6.57 -5.98 -7.99
N GLY A 94 5.70 -5.38 -7.17
CA GLY A 94 4.84 -4.28 -7.58
C GLY A 94 4.14 -3.58 -6.43
N ALA A 95 3.24 -2.66 -6.75
CA ALA A 95 2.56 -1.78 -5.81
C ALA A 95 3.54 -0.93 -4.96
N PHE A 96 3.15 -0.58 -3.74
CA PHE A 96 3.99 0.15 -2.78
C PHE A 96 3.85 -0.43 -1.36
N TYR A 97 3.70 -1.75 -1.29
CA TYR A 97 3.57 -2.49 -0.05
C TYR A 97 4.58 -3.62 0.05
N ALA A 98 5.17 -3.80 1.25
CA ALA A 98 5.81 -5.02 1.67
C ALA A 98 4.84 -5.83 2.55
N PHE A 99 4.89 -7.16 2.46
CA PHE A 99 3.99 -8.06 3.19
C PHE A 99 4.79 -9.17 3.90
N PRO A 100 5.59 -8.80 4.93
CA PRO A 100 6.40 -9.76 5.67
C PRO A 100 5.57 -10.72 6.51
N ASN A 101 6.11 -11.92 6.70
CA ASN A 101 5.74 -12.85 7.74
C ASN A 101 6.33 -12.37 9.07
N LEU A 102 5.47 -12.20 10.08
CA LEU A 102 5.80 -11.70 11.42
C LEU A 102 5.60 -12.78 12.49
N THR A 103 5.32 -14.03 12.12
CA THR A 103 5.05 -15.12 13.07
C THR A 103 6.21 -15.33 14.04
N GLY A 104 7.45 -15.08 13.63
CA GLY A 104 8.61 -15.17 14.50
C GLY A 104 8.69 -14.10 15.60
N LEU A 105 7.81 -13.09 15.58
CA LEU A 105 7.69 -12.09 16.66
C LEU A 105 6.59 -12.44 17.66
N LEU A 106 5.66 -13.32 17.28
CA LEU A 106 4.57 -13.73 18.19
C LEU A 106 5.12 -14.54 19.36
N GLY A 107 4.59 -14.29 20.55
CA GLY A 107 5.06 -14.89 21.79
C GLY A 107 6.35 -14.29 22.35
N ARG A 108 7.04 -13.39 21.65
CA ARG A 108 8.21 -12.69 22.19
C ARG A 108 7.81 -11.59 23.16
N ASN A 109 8.68 -11.35 24.14
CA ASN A 109 8.56 -10.18 25.00
C ASN A 109 9.09 -8.95 24.27
N LEU A 110 8.21 -7.99 23.99
CA LEU A 110 8.52 -6.72 23.35
C LEU A 110 8.32 -5.60 24.39
N ASP A 111 9.37 -5.23 25.09
CA ASP A 111 9.34 -4.22 26.15
C ASP A 111 8.20 -4.44 27.18
N GLY A 112 8.12 -5.65 27.73
CA GLY A 112 7.14 -6.06 28.74
C GLY A 112 5.76 -6.46 28.18
N ALA A 113 5.54 -6.44 26.87
CA ALA A 113 4.31 -6.87 26.22
C ALA A 113 4.55 -8.09 25.32
N THR A 114 3.53 -8.94 25.16
CA THR A 114 3.59 -10.15 24.32
C THR A 114 2.33 -10.23 23.46
N ALA A 115 2.49 -10.50 22.17
CA ALA A 115 1.40 -10.66 21.23
C ALA A 115 1.17 -12.14 20.88
N ALA A 116 -0.07 -12.60 20.86
CA ALA A 116 -0.46 -13.91 20.35
C ALA A 116 -0.93 -13.85 18.88
N THR A 117 -1.34 -12.67 18.40
CA THR A 117 -1.84 -12.43 17.05
C THR A 117 -1.14 -11.24 16.41
N THR A 118 -1.21 -11.11 15.07
CA THR A 118 -0.65 -9.93 14.39
C THR A 118 -1.47 -8.67 14.64
N VAL A 119 -2.72 -8.77 15.06
CA VAL A 119 -3.52 -7.62 15.54
C VAL A 119 -2.92 -7.06 16.82
N GLU A 120 -2.70 -7.92 17.83
CA GLU A 120 -2.05 -7.52 19.09
C GLU A 120 -0.63 -7.00 18.87
N LEU A 121 0.12 -7.62 17.95
CA LEU A 121 1.45 -7.16 17.57
C LEU A 121 1.40 -5.74 16.95
N ALA A 122 0.41 -5.45 16.13
CA ALA A 122 0.24 -4.11 15.54
C ALA A 122 -0.03 -3.06 16.63
N ASP A 123 -0.85 -3.37 17.62
CA ASP A 123 -1.12 -2.48 18.76
C ASP A 123 0.15 -2.24 19.59
N ILE A 124 0.93 -3.28 19.89
CA ILE A 124 2.19 -3.15 20.62
C ILE A 124 3.20 -2.29 19.84
N ILE A 125 3.39 -2.55 18.55
CA ILE A 125 4.32 -1.79 17.72
C ILE A 125 3.86 -0.33 17.58
N LEU A 126 2.55 -0.09 17.45
CA LEU A 126 2.00 1.27 17.43
C LEU A 126 2.26 1.99 18.76
N ASP A 127 2.02 1.32 19.89
CA ASP A 127 2.21 1.94 21.20
C ASP A 127 3.69 2.17 21.55
N LYS A 128 4.56 1.18 21.33
CA LYS A 128 5.96 1.21 21.76
C LYS A 128 6.89 1.87 20.74
N ALA A 129 6.76 1.53 19.45
CA ALA A 129 7.61 2.02 18.39
C ALA A 129 7.02 3.24 17.63
N LYS A 130 5.73 3.57 17.85
CA LYS A 130 5.01 4.62 17.12
C LYS A 130 5.01 4.39 15.60
N VAL A 131 4.91 3.13 15.19
CA VAL A 131 4.82 2.70 13.80
C VAL A 131 3.51 1.96 13.58
N ALA A 132 2.77 2.36 12.55
CA ALA A 132 1.52 1.72 12.14
C ALA A 132 1.76 0.80 10.95
N PHE A 133 1.21 -0.41 11.01
CA PHE A 133 1.06 -1.30 9.87
C PHE A 133 -0.32 -1.95 9.90
N VAL A 134 -0.78 -2.53 8.81
CA VAL A 134 -2.06 -3.22 8.77
C VAL A 134 -1.83 -4.71 9.04
N PRO A 135 -2.42 -5.28 10.10
CA PRO A 135 -2.26 -6.71 10.40
C PRO A 135 -2.86 -7.57 9.29
N GLY A 136 -2.25 -8.74 9.06
CA GLY A 136 -2.59 -9.64 7.96
C GLY A 136 -3.99 -10.23 8.06
N GLU A 137 -4.59 -10.28 9.24
CA GLU A 137 -5.96 -10.71 9.47
C GLU A 137 -6.97 -9.90 8.63
N ALA A 138 -6.66 -8.62 8.34
CA ALA A 138 -7.47 -7.79 7.43
C ALA A 138 -7.47 -8.30 5.97
N PHE A 139 -6.63 -9.28 5.65
CA PHE A 139 -6.42 -9.87 4.31
C PHE A 139 -6.52 -11.40 4.34
N ASP A 140 -7.16 -11.98 5.36
CA ASP A 140 -7.21 -13.44 5.59
C ASP A 140 -5.81 -14.11 5.65
N ALA A 141 -4.80 -13.37 6.10
CA ALA A 141 -3.41 -13.80 6.19
C ALA A 141 -2.83 -13.59 7.61
N PRO A 142 -3.33 -14.30 8.63
CA PRO A 142 -2.81 -14.16 10.00
C PRO A 142 -1.32 -14.49 10.05
N GLY A 143 -0.58 -13.79 10.90
CA GLY A 143 0.88 -13.92 11.01
C GLY A 143 1.66 -13.00 10.05
N TYR A 144 0.97 -12.27 9.17
CA TYR A 144 1.58 -11.31 8.25
C TYR A 144 1.24 -9.87 8.63
N GLY A 145 1.94 -8.91 8.02
CA GLY A 145 1.63 -7.49 8.16
C GLY A 145 1.90 -6.71 6.88
N ARG A 146 1.04 -5.75 6.54
CA ARG A 146 1.21 -4.89 5.37
C ARG A 146 1.86 -3.57 5.76
N PHE A 147 3.07 -3.35 5.26
CA PHE A 147 3.82 -2.11 5.39
C PHE A 147 3.78 -1.33 4.08
N SER A 148 3.59 -0.01 4.16
CA SER A 148 3.62 0.87 2.99
C SER A 148 4.97 1.57 2.90
N PHE A 149 5.59 1.58 1.71
CA PHE A 149 6.77 2.40 1.43
C PHE A 149 6.44 3.69 0.66
N ALA A 150 5.14 4.09 0.68
CA ALA A 150 4.68 5.37 0.15
C ALA A 150 4.84 6.51 1.18
N LEU A 151 6.06 6.73 1.67
CA LEU A 151 6.43 7.75 2.64
C LEU A 151 7.84 8.27 2.32
N SER A 152 8.36 9.23 3.09
CA SER A 152 9.72 9.73 2.86
C SER A 152 10.77 8.65 3.17
N ASP A 153 11.97 8.77 2.61
CA ASP A 153 13.07 7.84 2.89
C ASP A 153 13.41 7.84 4.38
N MET A 154 13.47 9.02 4.98
CA MET A 154 13.77 9.21 6.40
C MET A 154 12.73 8.54 7.31
N ASP A 155 11.44 8.73 7.03
CA ASP A 155 10.37 8.11 7.83
C ASP A 155 10.34 6.59 7.66
N LEU A 156 10.68 6.08 6.47
CA LEU A 156 10.79 4.65 6.20
C LEU A 156 11.91 4.02 7.05
N GLU A 157 13.11 4.57 6.94
CA GLU A 157 14.28 4.06 7.65
C GLU A 157 14.12 4.17 9.17
N GLU A 158 13.66 5.31 9.65
CA GLU A 158 13.39 5.54 11.08
C GLU A 158 12.31 4.60 11.61
N GLY A 159 11.20 4.41 10.87
CA GLY A 159 10.11 3.54 11.27
C GLY A 159 10.56 2.09 11.44
N ILE A 160 11.28 1.54 10.45
CA ILE A 160 11.78 0.16 10.54
C ILE A 160 12.85 0.02 11.63
N ALA A 161 13.73 1.00 11.79
CA ALA A 161 14.75 1.00 12.84
C ALA A 161 14.12 0.98 14.26
N ARG A 162 13.01 1.69 14.48
CA ARG A 162 12.27 1.64 15.75
C ARG A 162 11.69 0.26 16.03
N ILE A 163 11.14 -0.42 15.02
CA ILE A 163 10.66 -1.80 15.17
C ILE A 163 11.82 -2.73 15.51
N GLN A 164 12.93 -2.62 14.78
CA GLN A 164 14.14 -3.42 15.00
C GLN A 164 14.66 -3.24 16.43
N LYS A 165 14.74 -2.01 16.91
CA LYS A 165 15.14 -1.71 18.28
C LYS A 165 14.19 -2.33 19.32
N LEU A 166 12.87 -2.27 19.10
CA LEU A 166 11.89 -2.88 19.99
C LEU A 166 12.02 -4.42 20.04
N VAL A 167 12.40 -5.06 18.93
CA VAL A 167 12.58 -6.52 18.85
C VAL A 167 13.88 -6.97 19.50
N GLN A 168 14.91 -6.12 19.49
CA GLN A 168 16.22 -6.43 20.08
C GLN A 168 16.29 -6.22 21.61
N GLY A 169 15.40 -5.43 22.18
CA GLY A 169 15.32 -5.09 23.61
C GLY A 169 16.07 -3.81 23.93
#